data_67957318e4b1fa095845d1748b093deb
#
_entry.id   67957318e4b1fa095845d1748b093deb
#
_cell.length_a   1.000
_cell.length_b   1.000
_cell.length_c   1.000
_cell.angle_alpha   90.00
_cell.angle_beta   90.00
_cell.angle_gamma   90.00
#
_symmetry.space_group_name_H-M   'P 1'
#
loop_
_entity.id
_entity.type
_entity.pdbx_description
1 polymer ?
#
loop_
_entity_poly.entity_id
_entity_poly.type
_entity_poly.pdbx_seq_one_letter_code
_entity_poly.pdbx_strand_id
1 'polypeptide(L)'
;MTLLQIVQEFCQRNGLTVPQIVMSSQDDQLTQIVGLANEICEDLVRRRSWTALQYETVFTSAAGSDQGLVTDLAPNAFLKILNETIFDRTRRLPVFGPRSPQQWQVLKALPMSGPFYQYRIQQGHLKIIPDMPAGHTMAFEYASEGAVQDNTTATPTVKAFFTRDDDTFLLDKSLLLLGLRWRWKEEKGLPYLESFRLYEAAVAEAAGADGTKQPMSMNEGSGMIQPGVFVPAGNWSIS
;
A
#
# COMPACT_ATOMS: atom_id res chain seq x y z
N MET A 1 -3.18 17.46 -2.38
CA MET A 1 -4.28 18.40 -2.70
C MET A 1 -5.51 17.93 -1.94
N THR A 2 -6.29 18.83 -1.32
CA THR A 2 -7.45 18.45 -0.51
C THR A 2 -8.66 18.07 -1.37
N LEU A 3 -9.60 17.31 -0.78
CA LEU A 3 -10.86 16.95 -1.46
C LEU A 3 -11.59 18.19 -1.97
N LEU A 4 -11.76 19.21 -1.11
CA LEU A 4 -12.43 20.45 -1.49
C LEU A 4 -11.80 21.08 -2.74
N GLN A 5 -10.48 21.19 -2.79
CA GLN A 5 -9.78 21.78 -3.92
C GLN A 5 -9.95 20.95 -5.21
N ILE A 6 -9.96 19.61 -5.09
CA ILE A 6 -10.19 18.71 -6.24
C ILE A 6 -11.59 18.88 -6.80
N VAL A 7 -12.60 18.90 -5.90
CA VAL A 7 -13.99 19.08 -6.31
C VAL A 7 -14.24 20.47 -6.90
N GLN A 8 -13.63 21.52 -6.33
CA GLN A 8 -13.68 22.87 -6.89
C GLN A 8 -13.10 22.93 -8.30
N GLU A 9 -11.90 22.36 -8.50
CA GLU A 9 -11.26 22.30 -9.82
C GLU A 9 -12.10 21.49 -10.82
N PHE A 10 -12.68 20.36 -10.37
CA PHE A 10 -13.58 19.56 -11.18
C PHE A 10 -14.83 20.34 -11.62
N CYS A 11 -15.51 21.03 -10.66
CA CYS A 11 -16.68 21.85 -10.95
C CYS A 11 -16.38 22.99 -11.94
N GLN A 12 -15.27 23.70 -11.75
CA GLN A 12 -14.83 24.75 -12.68
C GLN A 12 -14.63 24.22 -14.11
N ARG A 13 -14.00 23.05 -14.27
CA ARG A 13 -13.73 22.44 -15.58
C ARG A 13 -14.98 21.93 -16.29
N ASN A 14 -16.05 21.64 -15.54
CA ASN A 14 -17.30 21.09 -16.10
C ASN A 14 -18.45 22.11 -16.07
N GLY A 15 -18.20 23.39 -15.73
CA GLY A 15 -19.21 24.43 -15.72
C GLY A 15 -20.29 24.24 -14.63
N LEU A 16 -19.94 23.56 -13.53
CA LEU A 16 -20.80 23.36 -12.36
C LEU A 16 -20.56 24.48 -11.33
N THR A 17 -21.51 24.67 -10.44
CA THR A 17 -21.37 25.61 -9.32
C THR A 17 -20.20 25.18 -8.43
N VAL A 18 -19.29 26.11 -8.13
CA VAL A 18 -18.11 25.84 -7.30
C VAL A 18 -18.52 25.85 -5.81
N PRO A 19 -18.36 24.72 -5.09
CA PRO A 19 -18.78 24.65 -3.69
C PRO A 19 -17.78 25.30 -2.75
N GLN A 20 -18.26 25.82 -1.61
CA GLN A 20 -17.40 26.27 -0.50
C GLN A 20 -17.13 25.14 0.51
N ILE A 21 -18.04 24.17 0.58
CA ILE A 21 -17.96 22.96 1.42
C ILE A 21 -18.50 21.78 0.61
N VAL A 22 -17.98 20.59 0.84
CA VAL A 22 -18.36 19.39 0.09
C VAL A 22 -19.03 18.36 1.00
N MET A 23 -18.35 17.89 2.04
CA MET A 23 -18.82 16.76 2.86
C MET A 23 -20.05 17.07 3.71
N SER A 24 -20.23 18.29 4.13
CA SER A 24 -21.41 18.73 4.90
C SER A 24 -22.50 19.38 4.03
N SER A 25 -22.33 19.37 2.70
CA SER A 25 -23.34 19.86 1.77
C SER A 25 -24.47 18.84 1.61
N GLN A 26 -25.71 19.35 1.45
CA GLN A 26 -26.88 18.53 1.12
C GLN A 26 -27.16 18.48 -0.40
N ASP A 27 -26.20 18.91 -1.22
CA ASP A 27 -26.33 18.88 -2.67
C ASP A 27 -26.06 17.46 -3.18
N ASP A 28 -27.05 16.85 -3.81
CA ASP A 28 -26.97 15.49 -4.38
C ASP A 28 -25.85 15.37 -5.40
N GLN A 29 -25.53 16.45 -6.15
CA GLN A 29 -24.44 16.42 -7.12
C GLN A 29 -23.08 16.32 -6.43
N LEU A 30 -22.89 17.02 -5.32
CA LEU A 30 -21.64 16.95 -4.56
C LEU A 30 -21.47 15.58 -3.90
N THR A 31 -22.56 15.04 -3.35
CA THR A 31 -22.58 13.68 -2.79
C THR A 31 -22.19 12.63 -3.85
N GLN A 32 -22.74 12.76 -5.07
CA GLN A 32 -22.38 11.88 -6.19
C GLN A 32 -20.91 12.04 -6.56
N ILE A 33 -20.36 13.26 -6.65
CA ILE A 33 -18.95 13.50 -6.98
C ILE A 33 -18.03 12.86 -5.94
N VAL A 34 -18.34 12.95 -4.65
CA VAL A 34 -17.57 12.31 -3.57
C VAL A 34 -17.61 10.77 -3.70
N GLY A 35 -18.81 10.21 -3.98
CA GLY A 35 -18.95 8.78 -4.24
C GLY A 35 -18.07 8.30 -5.39
N LEU A 36 -18.08 9.01 -6.52
CA LEU A 36 -17.23 8.70 -7.67
C LEU A 36 -15.75 8.89 -7.35
N ALA A 37 -15.36 9.89 -6.55
CA ALA A 37 -13.98 10.08 -6.14
C ALA A 37 -13.46 8.89 -5.30
N ASN A 38 -14.27 8.39 -4.38
CA ASN A 38 -13.94 7.22 -3.56
C ASN A 38 -13.81 5.95 -4.42
N GLU A 39 -14.71 5.75 -5.39
CA GLU A 39 -14.64 4.62 -6.33
C GLU A 39 -13.37 4.64 -7.15
N ILE A 40 -12.93 5.83 -7.61
CA ILE A 40 -11.68 5.99 -8.36
C ILE A 40 -10.46 5.70 -7.46
N CYS A 41 -10.50 6.13 -6.19
CA CYS A 41 -9.44 5.79 -5.22
C CYS A 41 -9.28 4.28 -5.08
N GLU A 42 -10.39 3.54 -4.90
CA GLU A 42 -10.35 2.07 -4.85
C GLU A 42 -9.81 1.45 -6.14
N ASP A 43 -10.25 1.93 -7.30
CA ASP A 43 -9.78 1.44 -8.60
C ASP A 43 -8.26 1.62 -8.73
N LEU A 44 -7.74 2.80 -8.45
CA LEU A 44 -6.30 3.10 -8.53
C LEU A 44 -5.47 2.24 -7.60
N VAL A 45 -5.90 2.04 -6.35
CA VAL A 45 -5.20 1.20 -5.37
C VAL A 45 -5.14 -0.26 -5.81
N ARG A 46 -6.24 -0.78 -6.40
CA ARG A 46 -6.29 -2.18 -6.87
C ARG A 46 -5.44 -2.45 -8.11
N ARG A 47 -5.24 -1.43 -8.96
CA ARG A 47 -4.46 -1.59 -10.20
C ARG A 47 -2.99 -1.85 -9.96
N ARG A 48 -2.42 -1.24 -8.92
CA ARG A 48 -0.98 -1.32 -8.67
C ARG A 48 -0.62 -1.04 -7.20
N SER A 49 0.50 -1.61 -6.74
CA SER A 49 1.14 -1.19 -5.50
C SER A 49 1.98 0.06 -5.76
N TRP A 50 1.36 1.25 -5.61
CA TRP A 50 2.01 2.54 -5.81
C TRP A 50 3.08 2.78 -4.75
N THR A 51 4.25 3.31 -5.14
CA THR A 51 5.32 3.61 -4.18
C THR A 51 4.88 4.63 -3.12
N ALA A 52 4.03 5.58 -3.50
CA ALA A 52 3.44 6.56 -2.57
C ALA A 52 2.52 5.95 -1.50
N LEU A 53 2.06 4.69 -1.69
CA LEU A 53 1.19 3.95 -0.77
C LEU A 53 1.92 2.78 -0.09
N GLN A 54 3.25 2.78 -0.14
CA GLN A 54 4.08 1.78 0.55
C GLN A 54 4.58 2.34 1.87
N TYR A 55 4.43 1.56 2.92
CA TYR A 55 4.80 1.94 4.28
C TYR A 55 5.66 0.85 4.91
N GLU A 56 6.59 1.26 5.73
CA GLU A 56 7.34 0.36 6.60
C GLU A 56 6.68 0.31 7.98
N THR A 57 6.63 -0.87 8.58
CA THR A 57 6.30 -1.02 9.99
C THR A 57 7.39 -1.76 10.72
N VAL A 58 7.57 -1.38 11.98
CA VAL A 58 8.50 -2.01 12.92
C VAL A 58 7.72 -2.44 14.13
N PHE A 59 7.85 -3.71 14.52
CA PHE A 59 7.15 -4.26 15.68
C PHE A 59 8.07 -5.16 16.50
N THR A 60 7.66 -5.43 17.73
CA THR A 60 8.38 -6.36 18.62
C THR A 60 7.71 -7.73 18.57
N SER A 61 8.48 -8.78 18.35
CA SER A 61 7.96 -10.15 18.28
C SER A 61 7.34 -10.60 19.60
N ALA A 62 6.23 -11.33 19.51
CA ALA A 62 5.66 -12.09 20.60
C ALA A 62 6.29 -13.50 20.64
N ALA A 63 6.28 -14.14 21.82
CA ALA A 63 6.72 -15.52 21.93
C ALA A 63 5.75 -16.47 21.22
N GLY A 64 6.30 -17.42 20.44
CA GLY A 64 5.52 -18.41 19.71
C GLY A 64 5.36 -18.09 18.21
N SER A 65 4.49 -18.87 17.56
CA SER A 65 4.30 -18.77 16.10
C SER A 65 3.36 -17.64 15.68
N ASP A 66 2.43 -17.21 16.51
CA ASP A 66 1.43 -16.18 16.19
C ASP A 66 1.91 -14.81 16.68
N GLN A 67 2.11 -13.89 15.73
CA GLN A 67 2.58 -12.54 16.02
C GLN A 67 1.45 -11.51 16.11
N GLY A 68 0.18 -11.94 15.98
CA GLY A 68 -1.00 -11.09 16.05
C GLY A 68 -1.58 -10.73 14.67
N LEU A 69 -2.61 -9.88 14.70
CA LEU A 69 -3.27 -9.41 13.49
C LEU A 69 -2.34 -8.48 12.72
N VAL A 70 -2.22 -8.70 11.42
CA VAL A 70 -1.39 -7.84 10.55
C VAL A 70 -1.90 -6.41 10.52
N THR A 71 -3.21 -6.21 10.63
CA THR A 71 -3.83 -4.87 10.70
C THR A 71 -3.43 -4.08 11.93
N ASP A 72 -3.16 -4.76 13.06
CA ASP A 72 -2.68 -4.11 14.28
C ASP A 72 -1.18 -3.77 14.19
N LEU A 73 -0.43 -4.60 13.45
CA LEU A 73 0.98 -4.37 13.18
C LEU A 73 1.21 -3.28 12.12
N ALA A 74 0.27 -3.10 11.18
CA ALA A 74 0.35 -2.19 10.04
C ALA A 74 -0.80 -1.16 10.08
N PRO A 75 -0.63 -0.03 10.77
CA PRO A 75 -1.74 0.88 11.12
C PRO A 75 -2.31 1.71 9.95
N ASN A 76 -1.61 1.81 8.82
CA ASN A 76 -2.04 2.63 7.68
C ASN A 76 -2.83 1.79 6.67
N ALA A 77 -4.06 1.38 7.01
CA ALA A 77 -4.98 0.69 6.11
C ALA A 77 -4.29 -0.45 5.32
N PHE A 78 -3.94 -1.53 6.01
CA PHE A 78 -3.17 -2.64 5.44
C PHE A 78 -3.90 -3.35 4.29
N LEU A 79 -3.24 -3.46 3.13
CA LEU A 79 -3.70 -4.26 1.99
C LEU A 79 -2.94 -5.60 1.90
N LYS A 80 -1.62 -5.52 1.77
CA LYS A 80 -0.76 -6.71 1.62
C LYS A 80 0.69 -6.41 2.00
N ILE A 81 1.40 -7.40 2.53
CA ILE A 81 2.84 -7.32 2.73
C ILE A 81 3.54 -7.36 1.36
N LEU A 82 4.55 -6.53 1.18
CA LEU A 82 5.44 -6.65 0.04
C LEU A 82 6.34 -7.87 0.24
N ASN A 83 6.38 -8.75 -0.77
CA ASN A 83 7.10 -10.01 -0.67
C ASN A 83 8.60 -9.78 -0.38
N GLU A 84 9.18 -10.67 0.43
CA GLU A 84 10.60 -10.68 0.77
C GLU A 84 11.09 -9.47 1.59
N THR A 85 10.19 -8.66 2.14
CA THR A 85 10.55 -7.47 2.93
C THR A 85 10.58 -7.74 4.43
N ILE A 86 10.07 -8.88 4.91
CA ILE A 86 10.10 -9.20 6.34
C ILE A 86 11.53 -9.52 6.79
N PHE A 87 12.00 -8.78 7.78
CA PHE A 87 13.35 -8.88 8.29
C PHE A 87 13.40 -8.85 9.82
N ASP A 88 14.14 -9.81 10.41
CA ASP A 88 14.49 -9.79 11.84
C ASP A 88 15.74 -8.92 12.02
N ARG A 89 15.55 -7.70 12.51
CA ARG A 89 16.64 -6.73 12.73
C ARG A 89 17.53 -7.13 13.90
N THR A 90 17.01 -7.86 14.88
CA THR A 90 17.79 -8.33 16.03
C THR A 90 18.80 -9.39 15.60
N ARG A 91 18.37 -10.37 14.80
CA ARG A 91 19.24 -11.43 14.29
C ARG A 91 19.94 -11.07 12.97
N ARG A 92 19.49 -10.00 12.32
CA ARG A 92 19.96 -9.57 10.98
C ARG A 92 19.74 -10.63 9.91
N LEU A 93 18.60 -11.30 9.94
CA LEU A 93 18.24 -12.38 9.02
C LEU A 93 16.87 -12.10 8.36
N PRO A 94 16.72 -12.44 7.08
CA PRO A 94 15.43 -12.35 6.40
C PRO A 94 14.48 -13.44 6.91
N VAL A 95 13.16 -13.12 6.83
CA VAL A 95 12.08 -14.06 7.07
C VAL A 95 11.44 -14.41 5.74
N PHE A 96 11.49 -15.67 5.34
CA PHE A 96 11.07 -16.11 4.02
C PHE A 96 9.57 -16.40 3.94
N GLY A 97 8.93 -15.98 2.85
CA GLY A 97 7.52 -16.23 2.57
C GLY A 97 6.93 -15.18 1.62
N PRO A 98 5.59 -15.18 1.48
CA PRO A 98 4.60 -16.04 2.17
C PRO A 98 4.62 -17.50 1.69
N ARG A 99 4.49 -18.46 2.61
CA ARG A 99 4.44 -19.88 2.28
C ARG A 99 3.05 -20.33 1.85
N SER A 100 3.00 -21.23 0.86
CA SER A 100 1.75 -21.83 0.42
C SER A 100 1.12 -22.70 1.53
N PRO A 101 -0.21 -22.98 1.48
CA PRO A 101 -0.85 -23.86 2.46
C PRO A 101 -0.18 -25.24 2.59
N GLN A 102 0.22 -25.82 1.46
CA GLN A 102 0.89 -27.12 1.42
C GLN A 102 2.26 -27.08 2.10
N GLN A 103 3.10 -26.10 1.73
CA GLN A 103 4.42 -25.91 2.36
C GLN A 103 4.33 -25.65 3.85
N TRP A 104 3.30 -24.89 4.28
CA TRP A 104 3.07 -24.62 5.70
C TRP A 104 2.72 -25.86 6.49
N GLN A 105 1.92 -26.78 5.94
CA GLN A 105 1.62 -28.07 6.62
C GLN A 105 2.87 -28.96 6.69
N VAL A 106 3.71 -28.97 5.67
CA VAL A 106 4.99 -29.71 5.71
C VAL A 106 5.89 -29.16 6.81
N LEU A 107 6.01 -27.83 6.95
CA LEU A 107 6.80 -27.20 8.00
C LEU A 107 6.30 -27.53 9.41
N LYS A 108 4.98 -27.68 9.57
CA LYS A 108 4.37 -28.11 10.85
C LYS A 108 4.59 -29.59 11.15
N ALA A 109 4.54 -30.45 10.13
CA ALA A 109 4.70 -31.88 10.28
C ALA A 109 6.16 -32.30 10.50
N LEU A 110 7.08 -31.57 9.89
CA LEU A 110 8.52 -31.79 9.99
C LEU A 110 9.17 -30.58 10.68
N PRO A 111 9.28 -30.58 12.02
CA PRO A 111 9.88 -29.47 12.74
C PRO A 111 11.37 -29.37 12.33
N MET A 112 11.64 -28.39 11.48
CA MET A 112 13.00 -28.08 11.04
C MET A 112 13.55 -26.97 11.91
N SER A 113 14.62 -27.22 12.63
CA SER A 113 15.40 -26.20 13.30
C SER A 113 16.41 -25.63 12.29
N GLY A 114 16.23 -24.38 11.90
CA GLY A 114 17.15 -23.67 11.02
C GLY A 114 17.30 -22.22 11.46
N PRO A 115 18.35 -21.52 10.97
CA PRO A 115 18.57 -20.13 11.34
C PRO A 115 17.51 -19.18 10.75
N PHE A 116 16.75 -19.62 9.75
CA PHE A 116 15.80 -18.79 9.02
C PHE A 116 14.37 -19.07 9.43
N TYR A 117 13.66 -17.99 9.69
CA TYR A 117 12.21 -18.00 9.92
C TYR A 117 11.46 -18.02 8.59
N GLN A 118 10.24 -18.58 8.64
CA GLN A 118 9.33 -18.60 7.52
C GLN A 118 7.97 -18.09 7.98
N TYR A 119 7.28 -17.33 7.12
CA TYR A 119 6.00 -16.74 7.50
C TYR A 119 4.86 -17.12 6.56
N ARG A 120 3.67 -17.01 7.11
CA ARG A 120 2.42 -17.07 6.38
C ARG A 120 1.38 -16.19 7.07
N ILE A 121 0.51 -15.55 6.29
CA ILE A 121 -0.70 -14.89 6.80
C ILE A 121 -1.83 -15.92 6.77
N GLN A 122 -2.49 -16.11 7.89
CA GLN A 122 -3.65 -16.98 8.02
C GLN A 122 -4.71 -16.32 8.89
N GLN A 123 -5.93 -16.14 8.36
CA GLN A 123 -7.03 -15.44 9.03
C GLN A 123 -6.65 -14.03 9.52
N GLY A 124 -5.83 -13.32 8.74
CA GLY A 124 -5.35 -12.00 9.11
C GLY A 124 -4.19 -11.98 10.12
N HIS A 125 -3.81 -13.13 10.71
CA HIS A 125 -2.68 -13.23 11.63
C HIS A 125 -1.38 -13.50 10.90
N LEU A 126 -0.31 -12.81 11.31
CA LEU A 126 1.06 -13.11 10.90
C LEU A 126 1.58 -14.29 11.71
N LYS A 127 1.78 -15.41 11.05
CA LYS A 127 2.33 -16.62 11.67
C LYS A 127 3.74 -16.89 11.18
N ILE A 128 4.64 -17.22 12.09
CA ILE A 128 6.07 -17.45 11.83
C ILE A 128 6.48 -18.82 12.39
N ILE A 129 7.23 -19.58 11.61
CA ILE A 129 7.81 -20.89 12.00
C ILE A 129 9.31 -20.85 11.69
N PRO A 130 10.16 -21.42 12.57
CA PRO A 130 9.90 -21.93 13.92
C PRO A 130 9.40 -20.85 14.89
N ASP A 131 8.95 -21.27 16.07
CA ASP A 131 8.46 -20.34 17.10
C ASP A 131 9.50 -19.26 17.41
N MET A 132 9.04 -18.01 17.42
CA MET A 132 9.90 -16.87 17.71
C MET A 132 10.03 -16.65 19.22
N PRO A 133 11.22 -16.23 19.69
CA PRO A 133 11.35 -15.65 21.01
C PRO A 133 10.68 -14.26 21.05
N ALA A 134 10.22 -13.86 22.21
CA ALA A 134 9.74 -12.50 22.43
C ALA A 134 10.90 -11.48 22.40
N GLY A 135 10.61 -10.26 22.00
CA GLY A 135 11.54 -9.13 22.11
C GLY A 135 12.43 -8.88 20.91
N HIS A 136 12.29 -9.65 19.82
CA HIS A 136 13.02 -9.33 18.58
C HIS A 136 12.36 -8.13 17.85
N THR A 137 13.18 -7.26 17.32
CA THR A 137 12.74 -6.16 16.47
C THR A 137 12.55 -6.68 15.04
N MET A 138 11.30 -6.73 14.62
CA MET A 138 10.89 -7.16 13.30
C MET A 138 10.48 -5.95 12.46
N ALA A 139 10.71 -6.00 11.16
CA ALA A 139 10.24 -4.98 10.23
C ALA A 139 9.72 -5.62 8.95
N PHE A 140 8.73 -4.98 8.33
CA PHE A 140 8.31 -5.30 6.97
C PHE A 140 7.73 -4.08 6.27
N GLU A 141 7.72 -4.14 4.94
CA GLU A 141 7.04 -3.17 4.12
C GLU A 141 5.70 -3.72 3.63
N TYR A 142 4.72 -2.84 3.51
CA TYR A 142 3.39 -3.21 3.05
C TYR A 142 2.78 -2.13 2.17
N ALA A 143 1.89 -2.54 1.28
CA ALA A 143 1.05 -1.64 0.53
C ALA A 143 -0.22 -1.32 1.33
N SER A 144 -0.61 -0.06 1.34
CA SER A 144 -1.87 0.41 1.91
C SER A 144 -3.02 0.25 0.91
N GLU A 145 -4.23 -0.03 1.41
CA GLU A 145 -5.47 0.10 0.64
C GLU A 145 -6.00 1.52 0.62
N GLY A 146 -5.42 2.43 1.41
CA GLY A 146 -5.81 3.82 1.50
C GLY A 146 -5.03 4.71 0.55
N ALA A 147 -5.74 5.50 -0.26
CA ALA A 147 -5.17 6.56 -1.09
C ALA A 147 -5.44 7.97 -0.53
N VAL A 148 -6.02 8.06 0.65
CA VAL A 148 -6.46 9.30 1.29
C VAL A 148 -5.77 9.46 2.63
N GLN A 149 -5.20 10.64 2.86
CA GLN A 149 -4.59 11.02 4.14
C GLN A 149 -5.55 11.87 4.96
N ASP A 150 -5.76 11.46 6.21
CA ASP A 150 -6.47 12.23 7.21
C ASP A 150 -5.51 13.25 7.86
N ASN A 151 -5.85 14.52 7.79
CA ASN A 151 -5.02 15.61 8.33
C ASN A 151 -5.52 16.10 9.69
N THR A 152 -6.42 15.39 10.38
CA THR A 152 -6.99 15.82 11.66
C THR A 152 -6.06 15.73 12.84
N THR A 153 -5.09 14.82 12.78
CA THR A 153 -4.15 14.55 13.87
C THR A 153 -2.75 15.04 13.52
N ALA A 154 -1.94 15.30 14.55
CA ALA A 154 -0.53 15.67 14.36
C ALA A 154 0.28 14.59 13.64
N THR A 155 -0.16 13.33 13.76
CA THR A 155 0.39 12.21 12.98
C THR A 155 -0.66 11.82 11.94
N PRO A 156 -0.44 12.16 10.66
CA PRO A 156 -1.38 11.84 9.60
C PRO A 156 -1.58 10.33 9.49
N THR A 157 -2.83 9.89 9.42
CA THR A 157 -3.20 8.49 9.19
C THR A 157 -3.76 8.32 7.79
N VAL A 158 -3.66 7.11 7.25
CA VAL A 158 -4.16 6.79 5.92
C VAL A 158 -5.48 6.04 6.03
N LYS A 159 -6.42 6.40 5.17
CA LYS A 159 -7.76 5.80 5.09
C LYS A 159 -8.17 5.52 3.64
N ALA A 160 -9.13 4.62 3.45
CA ALA A 160 -9.58 4.20 2.13
C ALA A 160 -10.42 5.28 1.41
N PHE A 161 -11.19 6.07 2.16
CA PHE A 161 -12.19 6.97 1.61
C PHE A 161 -12.05 8.40 2.12
N PHE A 162 -12.46 9.35 1.29
CA PHE A 162 -12.67 10.74 1.72
C PHE A 162 -13.83 10.82 2.70
N THR A 163 -13.59 11.43 3.85
CA THR A 163 -14.60 11.66 4.89
C THR A 163 -14.68 13.13 5.33
N ARG A 164 -13.73 13.96 4.87
CA ARG A 164 -13.62 15.38 5.22
C ARG A 164 -13.11 16.20 4.03
N ASP A 165 -13.41 17.48 4.05
CA ASP A 165 -13.01 18.43 3.00
C ASP A 165 -11.50 18.68 2.94
N ASP A 166 -10.81 18.55 4.07
CA ASP A 166 -9.37 18.73 4.26
C ASP A 166 -8.54 17.45 4.03
N ASP A 167 -9.20 16.32 3.78
CA ASP A 167 -8.52 15.08 3.42
C ASP A 167 -7.69 15.24 2.16
N THR A 168 -6.48 14.71 2.16
CA THR A 168 -5.53 14.86 1.05
C THR A 168 -5.41 13.58 0.24
N PHE A 169 -5.52 13.69 -1.08
CA PHE A 169 -5.23 12.58 -1.99
C PHE A 169 -3.72 12.38 -2.12
N LEU A 170 -3.25 11.15 -1.95
CA LEU A 170 -1.82 10.80 -1.88
C LEU A 170 -1.18 10.56 -3.24
N LEU A 171 -1.97 10.20 -4.27
CA LEU A 171 -1.47 10.01 -5.64
C LEU A 171 -1.57 11.33 -6.44
N ASP A 172 -1.19 11.29 -7.71
CA ASP A 172 -1.30 12.45 -8.57
C ASP A 172 -2.77 12.87 -8.76
N LYS A 173 -3.04 14.16 -8.49
CA LYS A 173 -4.36 14.75 -8.66
C LYS A 173 -4.93 14.61 -10.08
N SER A 174 -4.06 14.56 -11.08
CA SER A 174 -4.48 14.44 -12.49
C SER A 174 -5.22 13.14 -12.72
N LEU A 175 -4.80 12.05 -12.07
CA LEU A 175 -5.47 10.74 -12.14
C LEU A 175 -6.88 10.81 -11.59
N LEU A 176 -7.06 11.45 -10.43
CA LEU A 176 -8.37 11.59 -9.82
C LEU A 176 -9.29 12.50 -10.65
N LEU A 177 -8.78 13.62 -11.16
CA LEU A 177 -9.56 14.55 -11.99
C LEU A 177 -9.98 13.93 -13.34
N LEU A 178 -9.10 13.19 -14.00
CA LEU A 178 -9.43 12.46 -15.23
C LEU A 178 -10.43 11.33 -14.95
N GLY A 179 -10.22 10.60 -13.84
CA GLY A 179 -11.14 9.59 -13.36
C GLY A 179 -12.55 10.15 -13.12
N LEU A 180 -12.66 11.24 -12.35
CA LEU A 180 -13.92 11.92 -12.10
C LEU A 180 -14.60 12.37 -13.40
N ARG A 181 -13.83 12.88 -14.35
CA ARG A 181 -14.38 13.36 -15.62
C ARG A 181 -15.05 12.27 -16.45
N TRP A 182 -14.43 11.11 -16.57
CA TRP A 182 -15.03 10.03 -17.37
C TRP A 182 -16.20 9.36 -16.63
N ARG A 183 -16.09 9.10 -15.32
CA ARG A 183 -17.17 8.54 -14.52
C ARG A 183 -18.40 9.46 -14.47
N TRP A 184 -18.17 10.75 -14.26
CA TRP A 184 -19.24 11.75 -14.27
C TRP A 184 -19.99 11.76 -15.61
N LYS A 185 -19.27 11.70 -16.73
CA LYS A 185 -19.89 11.64 -18.05
C LYS A 185 -20.69 10.36 -18.26
N GLU A 186 -20.16 9.23 -17.82
CA GLU A 186 -20.83 7.92 -17.86
C GLU A 186 -22.16 7.99 -17.12
N GLU A 187 -22.15 8.44 -15.86
CA GLU A 187 -23.34 8.58 -15.01
C GLU A 187 -24.39 9.55 -15.57
N LYS A 188 -23.95 10.57 -16.28
CA LYS A 188 -24.87 11.55 -16.94
C LYS A 188 -25.29 11.10 -18.36
N GLY A 189 -24.91 9.93 -18.82
CA GLY A 189 -25.22 9.45 -20.18
C GLY A 189 -24.55 10.27 -21.29
N LEU A 190 -23.47 10.98 -21.00
CA LEU A 190 -22.70 11.78 -21.97
C LEU A 190 -21.63 10.92 -22.67
N PRO A 191 -21.13 11.30 -23.84
CA PRO A 191 -20.02 10.61 -24.50
C PRO A 191 -18.78 10.62 -23.61
N TYR A 192 -18.39 9.44 -23.10
CA TYR A 192 -17.30 9.29 -22.12
C TYR A 192 -16.07 8.56 -22.66
N LEU A 193 -16.18 7.80 -23.76
CA LEU A 193 -15.12 6.92 -24.25
C LEU A 193 -13.76 7.60 -24.43
N GLU A 194 -13.72 8.80 -24.96
CA GLU A 194 -12.47 9.56 -25.11
C GLU A 194 -11.90 9.99 -23.74
N SER A 195 -12.76 10.36 -22.80
CA SER A 195 -12.34 10.71 -21.43
C SER A 195 -11.81 9.48 -20.68
N PHE A 196 -12.40 8.32 -20.91
CA PHE A 196 -11.92 7.02 -20.38
C PHE A 196 -10.56 6.66 -20.97
N ARG A 197 -10.39 6.79 -22.31
CA ARG A 197 -9.11 6.53 -22.97
C ARG A 197 -7.98 7.42 -22.43
N LEU A 198 -8.26 8.69 -22.19
CA LEU A 198 -7.30 9.63 -21.59
C LEU A 198 -6.94 9.24 -20.15
N TYR A 199 -7.93 8.81 -19.36
CA TYR A 199 -7.69 8.30 -18.00
C TYR A 199 -6.79 7.05 -18.01
N GLU A 200 -7.09 6.06 -18.84
CA GLU A 200 -6.29 4.84 -18.95
C GLU A 200 -4.85 5.13 -19.40
N ALA A 201 -4.67 6.04 -20.35
CA ALA A 201 -3.35 6.46 -20.80
C ALA A 201 -2.56 7.14 -19.66
N ALA A 202 -3.20 8.02 -18.89
CA ALA A 202 -2.56 8.69 -17.76
C ALA A 202 -2.20 7.71 -16.63
N VAL A 203 -3.08 6.73 -16.33
CA VAL A 203 -2.78 5.68 -15.35
C VAL A 203 -1.61 4.82 -15.82
N ALA A 204 -1.56 4.44 -17.09
CA ALA A 204 -0.46 3.65 -17.64
C ALA A 204 0.88 4.42 -17.61
N GLU A 205 0.85 5.72 -17.93
CA GLU A 205 2.02 6.60 -17.84
C GLU A 205 2.51 6.73 -16.40
N ALA A 206 1.61 7.06 -15.47
CA ALA A 206 1.94 7.16 -14.05
C ALA A 206 2.49 5.84 -13.51
N ALA A 207 1.87 4.70 -13.88
CA ALA A 207 2.35 3.39 -13.52
C ALA A 207 3.73 3.05 -14.09
N GLY A 208 4.03 3.54 -15.29
CA GLY A 208 5.36 3.40 -15.91
C GLY A 208 6.43 4.26 -15.26
N ALA A 209 6.05 5.42 -14.72
CA ALA A 209 6.94 6.33 -14.00
C ALA A 209 7.16 5.95 -12.53
N ASP A 210 6.18 5.26 -11.93
CA ASP A 210 6.21 4.88 -10.52
C ASP A 210 7.14 3.67 -10.29
N GLY A 211 8.07 3.82 -9.38
CA GLY A 211 9.01 2.78 -8.96
C GLY A 211 10.31 2.74 -9.75
N THR A 212 11.31 2.18 -9.12
CA THR A 212 12.60 1.92 -9.75
C THR A 212 12.50 0.77 -10.74
N LYS A 213 12.91 1.00 -11.97
CA LYS A 213 13.11 -0.10 -12.93
C LYS A 213 14.28 -0.95 -12.43
N GLN A 214 13.99 -2.18 -12.03
CA GLN A 214 15.06 -3.12 -11.69
C GLN A 214 15.97 -3.29 -12.90
N PRO A 215 17.30 -3.21 -12.74
CA PRO A 215 18.22 -3.51 -13.83
C PRO A 215 17.98 -4.97 -14.26
N MET A 216 17.83 -5.20 -15.55
CA MET A 216 17.71 -6.54 -16.11
C MET A 216 19.01 -7.28 -15.81
N SER A 217 19.01 -8.17 -14.85
CA SER A 217 20.12 -9.09 -14.61
C SER A 217 19.98 -10.28 -15.55
N MET A 218 20.97 -10.48 -16.43
CA MET A 218 21.02 -11.66 -17.28
C MET A 218 21.45 -12.92 -16.51
N ASN A 219 21.68 -12.80 -15.21
CA ASN A 219 22.01 -13.92 -14.35
C ASN A 219 20.70 -14.45 -13.74
N GLU A 220 20.30 -15.66 -14.07
CA GLU A 220 19.13 -16.37 -13.52
C GLU A 220 19.26 -16.72 -12.04
N GLY A 221 19.99 -15.97 -11.30
CA GLY A 221 20.21 -16.13 -9.89
C GLY A 221 19.47 -15.09 -9.08
N SER A 222 18.12 -15.16 -9.08
CA SER A 222 17.28 -14.79 -7.93
C SER A 222 17.56 -13.47 -7.22
N GLY A 223 16.53 -12.77 -6.80
CA GLY A 223 16.49 -11.74 -5.76
C GLY A 223 17.04 -12.15 -4.39
N MET A 224 18.06 -12.97 -4.33
CA MET A 224 18.84 -13.15 -3.12
C MET A 224 19.76 -11.95 -2.95
N ILE A 225 19.64 -11.28 -1.82
CA ILE A 225 20.66 -10.38 -1.29
C ILE A 225 22.01 -11.09 -1.46
N GLN A 226 22.86 -10.57 -2.37
CA GLN A 226 24.20 -11.16 -2.56
C GLN A 226 25.00 -10.92 -1.26
N PRO A 227 25.41 -11.97 -0.54
CA PRO A 227 26.08 -11.82 0.75
C PRO A 227 27.38 -11.03 0.71
N GLY A 228 27.94 -10.78 -0.48
CA GLY A 228 29.19 -10.04 -0.66
C GLY A 228 29.06 -8.52 -0.75
N VAL A 229 27.82 -7.97 -0.83
CA VAL A 229 27.61 -6.53 -1.00
C VAL A 229 27.40 -5.80 0.34
N PHE A 230 26.98 -6.52 1.38
CA PHE A 230 26.75 -5.97 2.71
C PHE A 230 27.87 -6.40 3.66
N VAL A 231 28.84 -5.53 3.83
CA VAL A 231 29.82 -5.65 4.94
C VAL A 231 29.16 -4.99 6.15
N PRO A 232 28.83 -5.73 7.23
CA PRO A 232 28.27 -5.11 8.43
C PRO A 232 29.25 -4.05 8.96
N ALA A 233 28.72 -2.88 9.31
CA ALA A 233 29.52 -1.87 9.98
C ALA A 233 30.00 -2.41 11.34
N GLY A 234 31.29 -2.57 11.53
CA GLY A 234 31.91 -3.09 12.74
C GLY A 234 33.45 -3.03 12.67
N ASN A 235 34.08 -3.04 13.81
CA ASN A 235 35.56 -3.15 13.89
C ASN A 235 35.96 -4.59 13.57
N TRP A 236 36.63 -4.78 12.47
CA TRP A 236 37.23 -6.05 12.05
C TRP A 236 38.66 -6.11 12.58
N SER A 237 38.92 -6.92 13.59
CA SER A 237 40.27 -7.28 13.98
C SER A 237 40.61 -8.61 13.33
N ILE A 238 41.66 -8.62 12.51
CA ILE A 238 42.27 -9.85 12.04
C ILE A 238 43.18 -10.32 13.18
N SER A 239 42.83 -11.41 13.82
CA SER A 239 43.67 -12.13 14.77
C SER A 239 44.49 -13.16 14.04
#